data_d0572efa6c58af042afbd75b58002330
#
_entry.id   d0572efa6c58af042afbd75b58002330
#
_cell.length_a   1.000
_cell.length_b   1.000
_cell.length_c   1.000
_cell.angle_alpha   90.00
_cell.angle_beta   90.00
_cell.angle_gamma   90.00
#
_symmetry.space_group_name_H-M   'P 1'
#
loop_
_entity.id
_entity.type
_entity.pdbx_description
1 polymer ?
#
loop_
_entity_poly.entity_id
_entity_poly.type
_entity_poly.pdbx_seq_one_letter_code
_entity_poly.pdbx_strand_id
1 'polypeptide(L)'
;VPLPSPFRLLTLLLGLGCVPVPAQEPPRVLTTALEIRSLSPAEADRGIPVRLRGVIVFVEGASALFLQDETSTAFFRLEQAPLPRVGDEIELTAKTRMGLYLPGVDYATYRILGRRALPPGIPVLYDDLHFSRYHYQRVSVEGIVRSILPLGTNRSVIRLAMGSRVIEVRIEAPPRTGPPLIDSRIRITGLAVGLINSPRRQLVQPYVHAESWDELEVVTAAPPASAVPAVSAEELLAFRIDGLGERRVRIDGVVAADFGQEGTFLRQGTNAFAVRFASPTPVAPGEIVTIAGFPSMERFSASVVDAELISRQAGLAPAPTVVPKLDELYAQSDSLQNGQYDGHLVSVTGTLRDSFKGPAGTTLLMQGAQRTVQVRVAEQFEAPTVGSVLRVAGICQVETNLMASGFRTYPGLVSLRPTAAAAIEVLRRPSWWTPRRLTAVLAALAGLTVVAGLWITLLRRQVRRQTEALRQRIALTAAQEERQRIAREFHDTLEQELAGVSLRLDGLATRVSDEKARTLVAASRNLVSRIQTETRDLISDLRDPAETAGDLIAALTNVAQRFRTESETEIRVDALTPIPALPAATVHDLRMIA
;
A
#
# COMPACT_ATOMS: atom_id res chain seq x y z
N VAL A 1 29.93 -12.04 -83.25
CA VAL A 1 30.50 -10.81 -83.81
C VAL A 1 29.46 -10.15 -84.65
N PRO A 2 28.92 -8.99 -84.36
CA PRO A 2 29.53 -7.71 -84.58
C PRO A 2 29.30 -6.68 -83.43
N LEU A 3 30.10 -5.64 -83.42
CA LEU A 3 30.23 -4.51 -82.51
C LEU A 3 29.00 -3.56 -82.52
N PRO A 4 28.67 -2.93 -81.41
CA PRO A 4 27.61 -1.96 -81.30
C PRO A 4 28.08 -0.54 -81.62
N SER A 5 27.21 0.18 -82.23
CA SER A 5 27.36 1.60 -82.63
C SER A 5 27.20 2.52 -81.40
N PRO A 6 27.95 3.67 -81.40
CA PRO A 6 27.94 4.62 -80.29
C PRO A 6 26.93 5.76 -80.55
N PHE A 7 25.65 5.53 -80.17
CA PHE A 7 24.66 6.63 -80.29
C PHE A 7 23.49 6.40 -79.29
N ARG A 8 23.78 6.37 -77.98
CA ARG A 8 22.74 6.52 -76.94
C ARG A 8 23.35 7.07 -75.64
N LEU A 9 24.05 8.17 -75.71
CA LEU A 9 24.62 8.82 -74.55
C LEU A 9 24.35 10.31 -74.57
N LEU A 10 23.09 10.74 -74.73
CA LEU A 10 22.77 12.19 -74.64
C LEU A 10 21.26 12.39 -74.40
N THR A 11 20.67 11.73 -73.39
CA THR A 11 19.32 12.09 -72.92
C THR A 11 19.11 11.69 -71.48
N LEU A 12 20.10 11.90 -70.63
CA LEU A 12 19.94 11.56 -69.18
C LEU A 12 20.52 12.73 -68.31
N LEU A 13 20.20 13.94 -68.66
CA LEU A 13 20.68 15.12 -67.92
C LEU A 13 19.71 16.34 -68.00
N LEU A 14 18.39 16.05 -67.78
CA LEU A 14 17.39 17.11 -67.56
C LEU A 14 16.16 16.55 -66.88
N GLY A 15 16.33 16.03 -65.69
CA GLY A 15 15.26 15.51 -64.81
C GLY A 15 15.64 15.71 -63.32
N LEU A 16 16.25 16.85 -62.98
CA LEU A 16 16.23 17.32 -61.61
C LEU A 16 14.81 17.84 -61.33
N GLY A 17 13.89 16.89 -61.17
CA GLY A 17 12.60 17.17 -60.56
C GLY A 17 12.85 17.74 -59.15
N CYS A 18 12.39 18.93 -58.88
CA CYS A 18 12.22 19.44 -57.52
C CYS A 18 11.47 18.39 -56.73
N VAL A 19 12.18 17.64 -55.90
CA VAL A 19 11.54 16.87 -54.82
C VAL A 19 10.87 17.91 -53.93
N PRO A 20 9.53 17.93 -53.79
CA PRO A 20 8.90 18.86 -52.88
C PRO A 20 9.44 18.48 -51.48
N VAL A 21 10.19 19.40 -50.88
CA VAL A 21 10.51 19.33 -49.45
C VAL A 21 9.16 19.25 -48.76
N PRO A 22 8.82 18.16 -48.02
CA PRO A 22 7.56 18.12 -47.29
C PRO A 22 7.54 19.36 -46.40
N ALA A 23 6.53 20.21 -46.59
CA ALA A 23 6.31 21.34 -45.71
C ALA A 23 6.29 20.78 -44.28
N GLN A 24 7.25 21.17 -43.46
CA GLN A 24 7.22 20.84 -42.04
C GLN A 24 5.89 21.38 -41.51
N GLU A 25 5.00 20.50 -41.14
CA GLU A 25 3.81 20.91 -40.41
C GLU A 25 4.26 21.83 -39.29
N PRO A 26 3.62 22.99 -39.12
CA PRO A 26 4.00 23.90 -38.05
C PRO A 26 4.00 23.13 -36.74
N PRO A 27 5.01 23.32 -35.89
CA PRO A 27 5.13 22.55 -34.66
C PRO A 27 3.80 22.63 -33.89
N ARG A 28 3.18 21.48 -33.61
CA ARG A 28 1.94 21.39 -32.83
C ARG A 28 2.17 22.11 -31.51
N VAL A 29 1.42 23.18 -31.26
CA VAL A 29 1.43 23.90 -29.99
C VAL A 29 0.16 23.55 -29.26
N LEU A 30 0.29 23.04 -28.03
CA LEU A 30 -0.86 22.75 -27.19
C LEU A 30 -1.33 24.04 -26.51
N THR A 31 -2.63 24.26 -26.57
CA THR A 31 -3.25 25.51 -26.08
C THR A 31 -4.25 25.30 -24.95
N THR A 32 -4.57 24.06 -24.61
CA THR A 32 -5.47 23.74 -23.54
C THR A 32 -4.86 22.75 -22.52
N ALA A 33 -5.26 22.86 -21.27
CA ALA A 33 -4.84 21.95 -20.22
C ALA A 33 -5.31 20.50 -20.46
N LEU A 34 -6.48 20.35 -21.09
CA LEU A 34 -7.01 19.03 -21.43
C LEU A 34 -6.14 18.31 -22.48
N GLU A 35 -5.62 19.04 -23.49
CA GLU A 35 -4.69 18.45 -24.46
C GLU A 35 -3.44 17.90 -23.77
N ILE A 36 -2.88 18.64 -22.81
CA ILE A 36 -1.71 18.17 -22.04
C ILE A 36 -2.07 16.93 -21.22
N ARG A 37 -3.18 16.99 -20.49
CA ARG A 37 -3.65 15.90 -19.62
C ARG A 37 -3.92 14.61 -20.39
N SER A 38 -4.31 14.75 -21.65
CA SER A 38 -4.67 13.62 -22.53
C SER A 38 -3.46 12.97 -23.22
N LEU A 39 -2.26 13.51 -23.05
CA LEU A 39 -1.06 12.93 -23.64
C LEU A 39 -0.73 11.59 -23.01
N SER A 40 -0.25 10.68 -23.83
CA SER A 40 0.44 9.51 -23.31
C SER A 40 1.77 9.92 -22.66
N PRO A 41 2.31 9.11 -21.74
CA PRO A 41 3.62 9.40 -21.13
C PRO A 41 4.73 9.65 -22.15
N ALA A 42 4.76 8.87 -23.23
CA ALA A 42 5.75 9.01 -24.31
C ALA A 42 5.58 10.31 -25.11
N GLU A 43 4.35 10.77 -25.28
CA GLU A 43 4.08 12.04 -25.95
C GLU A 43 4.43 13.21 -25.05
N ALA A 44 4.10 13.13 -23.76
CA ALA A 44 4.41 14.17 -22.80
C ALA A 44 5.92 14.45 -22.73
N ASP A 45 6.76 13.42 -22.81
CA ASP A 45 8.22 13.55 -22.75
C ASP A 45 8.86 14.04 -24.07
N ARG A 46 8.08 14.27 -25.12
CA ARG A 46 8.59 14.85 -26.37
C ARG A 46 8.89 16.34 -26.29
N GLY A 47 8.49 17.01 -25.21
CA GLY A 47 8.72 18.43 -25.04
C GLY A 47 7.92 19.29 -26.04
N ILE A 48 6.66 18.92 -26.31
CA ILE A 48 5.76 19.64 -27.20
C ILE A 48 5.57 21.06 -26.68
N PRO A 49 5.69 22.09 -27.50
CA PRO A 49 5.43 23.46 -27.09
C PRO A 49 4.03 23.67 -26.58
N VAL A 50 3.91 24.43 -25.51
CA VAL A 50 2.65 24.71 -24.83
C VAL A 50 2.50 26.22 -24.67
N ARG A 51 1.29 26.72 -24.91
CA ARG A 51 0.88 28.08 -24.59
C ARG A 51 -0.48 28.05 -23.96
N LEU A 52 -0.53 28.20 -22.63
CA LEU A 52 -1.77 28.17 -21.85
C LEU A 52 -2.12 29.55 -21.34
N ARG A 53 -3.43 29.81 -21.26
CA ARG A 53 -3.96 30.93 -20.50
C ARG A 53 -4.97 30.38 -19.47
N GLY A 54 -4.80 30.77 -18.22
CA GLY A 54 -5.69 30.30 -17.16
C GLY A 54 -5.40 30.99 -15.83
N VAL A 55 -6.08 30.53 -14.80
CA VAL A 55 -5.99 31.06 -13.46
C VAL A 55 -5.19 30.09 -12.58
N ILE A 56 -4.30 30.63 -11.76
CA ILE A 56 -3.61 29.84 -10.73
C ILE A 56 -4.63 29.46 -9.66
N VAL A 57 -4.90 28.16 -9.54
CA VAL A 57 -5.91 27.64 -8.60
C VAL A 57 -5.28 27.08 -7.33
N PHE A 58 -4.00 26.78 -7.35
CA PHE A 58 -3.27 26.29 -6.16
C PHE A 58 -1.76 26.49 -6.33
N VAL A 59 -1.08 26.76 -5.21
CA VAL A 59 0.39 26.83 -5.12
C VAL A 59 0.83 25.93 -3.99
N GLU A 60 1.62 24.90 -4.29
CA GLU A 60 2.15 23.97 -3.30
C GLU A 60 3.64 24.24 -3.04
N GLY A 61 3.93 24.64 -1.81
CA GLY A 61 5.31 24.93 -1.40
C GLY A 61 5.95 26.07 -2.19
N ALA A 62 7.22 25.92 -2.52
CA ALA A 62 8.03 26.99 -3.11
C ALA A 62 8.09 26.96 -4.65
N SER A 63 7.50 25.99 -5.33
CA SER A 63 7.73 25.84 -6.78
C SER A 63 6.62 25.16 -7.57
N ALA A 64 5.68 24.48 -6.94
CA ALA A 64 4.67 23.70 -7.63
C ALA A 64 3.36 24.49 -7.79
N LEU A 65 2.90 24.64 -9.03
CA LEU A 65 1.75 25.47 -9.37
C LEU A 65 0.76 24.70 -10.23
N PHE A 66 -0.52 25.05 -10.05
CA PHE A 66 -1.62 24.46 -10.78
C PHE A 66 -2.40 25.57 -11.48
N LEU A 67 -2.38 25.53 -12.81
CA LEU A 67 -3.08 26.47 -13.69
C LEU A 67 -4.31 25.80 -14.27
N GLN A 68 -5.47 26.36 -14.04
CA GLN A 68 -6.73 25.90 -14.59
C GLN A 68 -7.20 26.82 -15.70
N ASP A 69 -7.49 26.23 -16.85
CA ASP A 69 -8.22 26.89 -17.95
C ASP A 69 -9.69 26.43 -17.98
N GLU A 70 -10.40 26.71 -19.05
CA GLU A 70 -11.81 26.31 -19.22
C GLU A 70 -11.98 24.80 -19.43
N THR A 71 -10.90 24.07 -19.72
CA THR A 71 -10.92 22.66 -20.10
C THR A 71 -10.46 21.72 -18.98
N SER A 72 -9.39 22.08 -18.28
CA SER A 72 -8.81 21.25 -17.21
C SER A 72 -7.77 22.05 -16.41
N THR A 73 -6.92 21.32 -15.67
CA THR A 73 -5.81 21.89 -14.89
C THR A 73 -4.49 21.28 -15.34
N ALA A 74 -3.48 22.13 -15.54
CA ALA A 74 -2.11 21.75 -15.83
C ALA A 74 -1.21 22.01 -14.61
N PHE A 75 -0.34 21.03 -14.31
CA PHE A 75 0.70 21.15 -13.30
C PHE A 75 2.01 21.65 -13.93
N PHE A 76 2.69 22.58 -13.26
CA PHE A 76 4.01 23.03 -13.64
C PHE A 76 4.86 23.44 -12.44
N ARG A 77 6.16 23.56 -12.67
CA ARG A 77 7.10 24.06 -11.67
C ARG A 77 7.76 25.33 -12.16
N LEU A 78 7.98 26.25 -11.23
CA LEU A 78 8.81 27.43 -11.41
C LEU A 78 9.92 27.42 -10.37
N GLU A 79 11.15 27.55 -10.82
CA GLU A 79 12.32 27.64 -9.95
C GLU A 79 12.70 29.09 -9.61
N GLN A 80 12.13 30.05 -10.32
CA GLN A 80 12.45 31.47 -10.20
C GLN A 80 11.32 32.27 -9.56
N ALA A 81 11.64 33.06 -8.55
CA ALA A 81 10.73 34.03 -7.96
C ALA A 81 10.62 35.31 -8.83
N PRO A 82 9.52 36.06 -8.74
CA PRO A 82 8.35 35.81 -7.90
C PRO A 82 7.44 34.74 -8.46
N LEU A 83 6.78 33.97 -7.58
CA LEU A 83 5.74 33.04 -8.01
C LEU A 83 4.41 33.78 -8.20
N PRO A 84 3.58 33.41 -9.20
CA PRO A 84 2.20 33.87 -9.29
C PRO A 84 1.41 33.39 -8.07
N ARG A 85 0.43 34.17 -7.67
CA ARG A 85 -0.44 33.88 -6.52
C ARG A 85 -1.73 33.22 -6.98
N VAL A 86 -2.38 32.52 -6.08
CA VAL A 86 -3.74 32.00 -6.32
C VAL A 86 -4.67 33.13 -6.72
N GLY A 87 -5.43 32.94 -7.79
CA GLY A 87 -6.29 33.94 -8.41
C GLY A 87 -5.61 34.81 -9.47
N ASP A 88 -4.29 34.71 -9.68
CA ASP A 88 -3.66 35.40 -10.81
C ASP A 88 -4.02 34.68 -12.11
N GLU A 89 -4.50 35.45 -13.09
CA GLU A 89 -4.65 35.01 -14.47
C GLU A 89 -3.31 35.17 -15.17
N ILE A 90 -2.76 34.13 -15.73
CA ILE A 90 -1.48 34.12 -16.38
C ILE A 90 -1.56 33.57 -17.81
N GLU A 91 -0.65 34.00 -18.62
CA GLU A 91 -0.27 33.35 -19.88
C GLU A 91 1.05 32.62 -19.65
N LEU A 92 1.04 31.30 -19.85
CA LEU A 92 2.15 30.40 -19.64
C LEU A 92 2.69 29.91 -20.98
N THR A 93 3.99 29.96 -21.16
CA THR A 93 4.69 29.28 -22.24
C THR A 93 5.63 28.26 -21.66
N ALA A 94 5.55 27.02 -22.14
CA ALA A 94 6.25 25.90 -21.54
C ALA A 94 6.46 24.77 -22.55
N LYS A 95 7.00 23.65 -22.11
CA LYS A 95 7.07 22.39 -22.86
C LYS A 95 6.47 21.27 -22.07
N THR A 96 5.85 20.32 -22.75
CA THR A 96 5.30 19.14 -22.07
C THR A 96 6.39 18.31 -21.40
N ARG A 97 6.05 17.70 -20.29
CA ARG A 97 6.87 16.73 -19.58
C ARG A 97 5.98 15.77 -18.81
N MET A 98 6.40 14.55 -18.70
CA MET A 98 5.69 13.60 -17.83
C MET A 98 5.97 13.92 -16.36
N GLY A 99 4.91 14.20 -15.60
CA GLY A 99 4.97 14.36 -14.15
C GLY A 99 5.02 13.03 -13.40
N LEU A 100 4.96 13.10 -12.08
CA LEU A 100 4.96 11.90 -11.22
C LEU A 100 3.75 10.97 -11.47
N TYR A 101 2.63 11.55 -11.87
CA TYR A 101 1.38 10.83 -12.08
C TYR A 101 0.73 11.17 -13.41
N LEU A 102 0.48 12.44 -13.68
CA LEU A 102 -0.13 12.94 -14.92
C LEU A 102 0.89 13.73 -15.73
N PRO A 103 0.68 13.86 -17.05
CA PRO A 103 1.41 14.83 -17.86
C PRO A 103 1.28 16.23 -17.28
N GLY A 104 2.35 16.97 -17.33
CA GLY A 104 2.44 18.36 -16.93
C GLY A 104 3.35 19.13 -17.89
N VAL A 105 3.85 20.28 -17.44
CA VAL A 105 4.76 21.08 -18.24
C VAL A 105 5.98 21.51 -17.42
N ASP A 106 7.07 21.78 -18.12
CA ASP A 106 8.34 22.22 -17.59
C ASP A 106 8.93 23.37 -18.45
N TYR A 107 10.03 23.93 -17.98
CA TYR A 107 10.65 25.12 -18.64
C TYR A 107 9.65 26.28 -18.80
N ALA A 108 8.83 26.44 -17.76
CA ALA A 108 7.75 27.39 -17.80
C ALA A 108 8.23 28.85 -17.65
N THR A 109 7.74 29.71 -18.52
CA THR A 109 7.80 31.17 -18.38
C THR A 109 6.39 31.71 -18.37
N TYR A 110 6.14 32.79 -17.65
CA TYR A 110 4.80 33.31 -17.52
C TYR A 110 4.73 34.83 -17.53
N ARG A 111 3.54 35.32 -17.83
CA ARG A 111 3.18 36.74 -17.75
C ARG A 111 1.85 36.85 -17.00
N ILE A 112 1.81 37.67 -15.98
CA ILE A 112 0.53 37.97 -15.26
C ILE A 112 -0.28 38.90 -16.16
N LEU A 113 -1.55 38.50 -16.39
CA LEU A 113 -2.52 39.26 -17.16
C LEU A 113 -3.43 40.09 -16.25
N GLY A 114 -3.65 39.64 -15.04
CA GLY A 114 -4.52 40.28 -14.07
C GLY A 114 -4.89 39.32 -12.93
N ARG A 115 -6.01 39.61 -12.27
CA ARG A 115 -6.61 38.69 -11.28
C ARG A 115 -8.02 38.31 -11.72
N ARG A 116 -8.39 37.09 -11.51
CA ARG A 116 -9.70 36.54 -11.83
C ARG A 116 -10.23 35.72 -10.65
N ALA A 117 -11.56 35.69 -10.50
CA ALA A 117 -12.19 34.83 -9.53
C ALA A 117 -11.84 33.35 -9.82
N LEU A 118 -11.63 32.59 -8.77
CA LEU A 118 -11.37 31.16 -8.90
C LEU A 118 -12.58 30.47 -9.53
N PRO A 119 -12.34 29.50 -10.43
CA PRO A 119 -13.43 28.70 -10.99
C PRO A 119 -14.13 27.92 -9.87
N PRO A 120 -15.45 27.71 -9.98
CA PRO A 120 -16.18 26.90 -9.01
C PRO A 120 -15.63 25.48 -8.95
N GLY A 121 -15.64 24.86 -7.77
CA GLY A 121 -15.26 23.46 -7.63
C GLY A 121 -16.27 22.53 -8.28
N ILE A 122 -15.80 21.52 -8.97
CA ILE A 122 -16.65 20.47 -9.55
C ILE A 122 -17.16 19.59 -8.40
N PRO A 123 -18.49 19.46 -8.19
CA PRO A 123 -19.02 18.57 -7.17
C PRO A 123 -18.65 17.11 -7.49
N VAL A 124 -18.04 16.42 -6.53
CA VAL A 124 -17.54 15.05 -6.72
C VAL A 124 -17.90 14.15 -5.54
N LEU A 125 -18.03 12.88 -5.81
CA LEU A 125 -18.18 11.82 -4.82
C LEU A 125 -16.81 11.22 -4.49
N TYR A 126 -16.73 10.45 -3.41
CA TYR A 126 -15.50 9.76 -3.00
C TYR A 126 -14.93 8.91 -4.12
N ASP A 127 -15.76 8.15 -4.84
CA ASP A 127 -15.31 7.24 -5.90
C ASP A 127 -14.70 8.00 -7.09
N ASP A 128 -15.17 9.21 -7.38
CA ASP A 128 -14.58 10.04 -8.44
C ASP A 128 -13.14 10.44 -8.12
N LEU A 129 -12.84 10.66 -6.84
CA LEU A 129 -11.50 10.95 -6.35
C LEU A 129 -10.66 9.68 -6.30
N HIS A 130 -11.24 8.58 -5.85
CA HIS A 130 -10.56 7.29 -5.76
C HIS A 130 -10.12 6.77 -7.13
N PHE A 131 -10.92 6.95 -8.16
CA PHE A 131 -10.60 6.58 -9.54
C PHE A 131 -9.84 7.68 -10.30
N SER A 132 -9.38 8.73 -9.63
CA SER A 132 -8.55 9.80 -10.20
C SER A 132 -9.18 10.58 -11.35
N ARG A 133 -10.50 10.57 -11.50
CA ARG A 133 -11.19 11.25 -12.60
C ARG A 133 -10.87 12.74 -12.65
N TYR A 134 -10.80 13.37 -11.48
CA TYR A 134 -10.59 14.80 -11.31
C TYR A 134 -9.24 15.16 -10.69
N HIS A 135 -8.25 14.25 -10.75
CA HIS A 135 -6.94 14.52 -10.18
C HIS A 135 -6.32 15.79 -10.77
N TYR A 136 -5.81 16.67 -9.92
CA TYR A 136 -5.34 18.02 -10.19
C TYR A 136 -6.43 19.03 -10.60
N GLN A 137 -7.71 18.68 -10.56
CA GLN A 137 -8.76 19.64 -10.80
C GLN A 137 -9.30 20.23 -9.50
N ARG A 138 -9.86 21.44 -9.60
CA ARG A 138 -10.55 22.07 -8.48
C ARG A 138 -11.91 21.40 -8.29
N VAL A 139 -12.07 20.75 -7.16
CA VAL A 139 -13.28 19.99 -6.83
C VAL A 139 -13.95 20.54 -5.58
N SER A 140 -15.23 20.24 -5.43
CA SER A 140 -15.99 20.51 -4.23
C SER A 140 -16.48 19.20 -3.63
N VAL A 141 -16.13 18.94 -2.37
CA VAL A 141 -16.55 17.77 -1.61
C VAL A 141 -17.47 18.19 -0.48
N GLU A 142 -18.49 17.39 -0.23
CA GLU A 142 -19.43 17.61 0.87
C GLU A 142 -19.45 16.41 1.79
N GLY A 143 -19.45 16.67 3.09
CA GLY A 143 -19.48 15.60 4.08
C GLY A 143 -19.56 16.11 5.51
N ILE A 144 -19.47 15.19 6.45
CA ILE A 144 -19.48 15.48 7.89
C ILE A 144 -18.06 15.50 8.43
N VAL A 145 -17.70 16.56 9.13
CA VAL A 145 -16.39 16.70 9.76
C VAL A 145 -16.27 15.72 10.92
N ARG A 146 -15.34 14.80 10.82
CA ARG A 146 -15.04 13.81 11.86
C ARG A 146 -14.04 14.33 12.88
N SER A 147 -12.94 14.90 12.39
CA SER A 147 -11.89 15.48 13.23
C SER A 147 -11.11 16.55 12.47
N ILE A 148 -10.46 17.42 13.22
CA ILE A 148 -9.57 18.45 12.71
C ILE A 148 -8.27 18.33 13.49
N LEU A 149 -7.19 18.02 12.80
CA LEU A 149 -5.88 17.78 13.39
C LEU A 149 -4.85 18.76 12.82
N PRO A 150 -3.92 19.26 13.65
CA PRO A 150 -2.79 20.02 13.14
C PRO A 150 -1.86 19.12 12.31
N LEU A 151 -1.35 19.65 11.21
CA LEU A 151 -0.31 19.01 10.39
C LEU A 151 0.92 19.92 10.36
N GLY A 152 1.84 19.69 11.28
CA GLY A 152 2.93 20.62 11.55
C GLY A 152 2.44 21.92 12.20
N THR A 153 3.12 23.05 11.92
CA THR A 153 2.83 24.34 12.56
C THR A 153 1.76 25.17 11.84
N ASN A 154 1.68 25.07 10.51
CA ASN A 154 0.89 25.98 9.67
C ASN A 154 -0.16 25.30 8.81
N ARG A 155 -0.45 24.04 9.03
CA ARG A 155 -1.42 23.28 8.24
C ARG A 155 -2.40 22.52 9.12
N SER A 156 -3.54 22.21 8.55
CA SER A 156 -4.59 21.43 9.20
C SER A 156 -5.04 20.28 8.30
N VAL A 157 -5.49 19.21 8.91
CA VAL A 157 -6.14 18.09 8.23
C VAL A 157 -7.54 17.93 8.80
N ILE A 158 -8.53 17.99 7.93
CA ILE A 158 -9.90 17.60 8.24
C ILE A 158 -10.11 16.16 7.78
N ARG A 159 -10.60 15.31 8.66
CA ARG A 159 -11.16 14.02 8.26
C ARG A 159 -12.65 14.23 7.97
N LEU A 160 -13.01 14.09 6.70
CA LEU A 160 -14.36 14.37 6.20
C LEU A 160 -15.05 13.07 5.79
N ALA A 161 -16.18 12.75 6.41
CA ALA A 161 -16.97 11.58 6.02
C ALA A 161 -17.88 11.93 4.84
N MET A 162 -17.67 11.22 3.73
CA MET A 162 -18.52 11.25 2.54
C MET A 162 -19.29 9.92 2.47
N GLY A 163 -20.44 9.86 3.13
CA GLY A 163 -21.15 8.61 3.38
C GLY A 163 -20.32 7.66 4.25
N SER A 164 -20.17 6.42 3.82
CA SER A 164 -19.40 5.40 4.55
C SER A 164 -17.86 5.53 4.43
N ARG A 165 -17.37 6.45 3.59
CA ARG A 165 -15.94 6.65 3.34
C ARG A 165 -15.47 7.94 4.00
N VAL A 166 -14.20 7.95 4.41
CA VAL A 166 -13.55 9.13 4.99
C VAL A 166 -12.43 9.58 4.07
N ILE A 167 -12.40 10.87 3.75
CA ILE A 167 -11.33 11.50 3.00
C ILE A 167 -10.60 12.51 3.88
N GLU A 168 -9.31 12.70 3.63
CA GLU A 168 -8.56 13.81 4.20
C GLU A 168 -8.75 15.06 3.35
N VAL A 169 -8.97 16.19 4.00
CA VAL A 169 -8.87 17.52 3.40
C VAL A 169 -7.75 18.25 4.11
N ARG A 170 -6.69 18.58 3.38
CA ARG A 170 -5.54 19.31 3.90
C ARG A 170 -5.72 20.80 3.60
N ILE A 171 -5.51 21.63 4.60
CA ILE A 171 -5.65 23.08 4.49
C ILE A 171 -4.30 23.71 4.79
N GLU A 172 -3.84 24.61 3.92
CA GLU A 172 -2.58 25.36 4.07
C GLU A 172 -2.72 26.52 5.09
N ALA A 173 -3.38 26.23 6.20
CA ALA A 173 -3.56 27.14 7.31
C ALA A 173 -3.62 26.37 8.64
N PRO A 174 -3.20 26.99 9.76
CA PRO A 174 -3.30 26.39 11.08
C PRO A 174 -4.78 26.15 11.45
N PRO A 175 -5.07 25.32 12.47
CA PRO A 175 -6.42 25.13 12.93
C PRO A 175 -7.11 26.46 13.28
N ARG A 176 -8.31 26.66 12.73
CA ARG A 176 -9.03 27.91 12.94
C ARG A 176 -9.57 27.99 14.37
N THR A 177 -9.58 29.21 14.88
CA THR A 177 -10.33 29.58 16.09
C THR A 177 -11.75 30.00 15.65
N GLY A 178 -12.79 29.44 16.26
CA GLY A 178 -14.18 29.76 15.90
C GLY A 178 -15.16 28.69 16.36
N PRO A 179 -16.40 28.72 15.89
CA PRO A 179 -17.40 27.71 16.21
C PRO A 179 -16.91 26.30 15.87
N PRO A 180 -17.23 25.31 16.71
CA PRO A 180 -16.80 23.93 16.46
C PRO A 180 -17.36 23.43 15.13
N LEU A 181 -16.49 22.92 14.27
CA LEU A 181 -16.87 22.35 12.98
C LEU A 181 -17.09 20.84 13.04
N ILE A 182 -16.61 20.18 14.09
CA ILE A 182 -16.78 18.72 14.25
C ILE A 182 -18.28 18.41 14.33
N ASP A 183 -18.73 17.44 13.52
CA ASP A 183 -20.13 17.09 13.30
C ASP A 183 -20.93 18.11 12.47
N SER A 184 -20.29 19.14 11.93
CA SER A 184 -20.92 19.96 10.91
C SER A 184 -20.90 19.25 9.56
N ARG A 185 -21.96 19.44 8.76
CA ARG A 185 -21.90 19.13 7.33
C ARG A 185 -21.32 20.35 6.64
N ILE A 186 -20.21 20.15 6.01
CA ILE A 186 -19.49 21.19 5.28
C ILE A 186 -19.39 20.85 3.80
N ARG A 187 -19.26 21.89 3.01
CA ARG A 187 -18.77 21.82 1.63
C ARG A 187 -17.43 22.53 1.60
N ILE A 188 -16.43 21.87 1.06
CA ILE A 188 -15.10 22.46 0.93
C ILE A 188 -14.60 22.28 -0.48
N THR A 189 -14.02 23.34 -1.02
CA THR A 189 -13.44 23.37 -2.35
C THR A 189 -11.93 23.29 -2.25
N GLY A 190 -11.30 22.56 -3.15
CA GLY A 190 -9.84 22.44 -3.17
C GLY A 190 -9.36 21.64 -4.39
N LEU A 191 -8.08 21.47 -4.47
CA LEU A 191 -7.45 20.67 -5.51
C LEU A 191 -7.57 19.18 -5.18
N ALA A 192 -8.08 18.37 -6.10
CA ALA A 192 -8.07 16.92 -5.97
C ALA A 192 -6.66 16.39 -6.21
N VAL A 193 -6.07 15.79 -5.21
CA VAL A 193 -4.70 15.24 -5.24
C VAL A 193 -4.65 13.90 -4.51
N GLY A 194 -3.46 13.37 -4.28
CA GLY A 194 -3.33 12.14 -3.51
C GLY A 194 -1.90 11.68 -3.34
N LEU A 195 -1.74 10.70 -2.48
CA LEU A 195 -0.48 9.98 -2.33
C LEU A 195 -0.28 9.07 -3.53
N ILE A 196 0.86 9.20 -4.16
CA ILE A 196 1.18 8.51 -5.41
C ILE A 196 2.36 7.58 -5.19
N ASN A 197 2.20 6.34 -5.61
CA ASN A 197 3.31 5.43 -5.84
C ASN A 197 3.93 5.77 -7.20
N SER A 198 4.94 6.64 -7.20
CA SER A 198 5.54 7.17 -8.45
C SER A 198 6.12 6.08 -9.35
N PRO A 199 6.85 5.05 -8.86
CA PRO A 199 7.36 3.99 -9.71
C PRO A 199 6.27 3.24 -10.49
N ARG A 200 5.07 3.11 -9.89
CA ARG A 200 3.93 2.42 -10.52
C ARG A 200 2.92 3.38 -11.14
N ARG A 201 3.08 4.69 -10.95
CA ARG A 201 2.12 5.72 -11.36
C ARG A 201 0.71 5.39 -10.87
N GLN A 202 0.62 5.03 -9.59
CA GLN A 202 -0.63 4.58 -8.99
C GLN A 202 -1.04 5.54 -7.87
N LEU A 203 -2.28 5.99 -7.90
CA LEU A 203 -2.89 6.67 -6.77
C LEU A 203 -3.11 5.67 -5.64
N VAL A 204 -2.53 5.95 -4.47
CA VAL A 204 -2.64 5.12 -3.28
C VAL A 204 -3.82 5.57 -2.43
N GLN A 205 -3.90 6.87 -2.16
CA GLN A 205 -4.94 7.48 -1.33
C GLN A 205 -5.25 8.87 -1.85
N PRO A 206 -6.52 9.14 -2.21
CA PRO A 206 -6.94 10.48 -2.60
C PRO A 206 -7.05 11.37 -1.36
N TYR A 207 -6.78 12.66 -1.54
CA TYR A 207 -7.14 13.72 -0.61
C TYR A 207 -7.44 15.00 -1.36
N VAL A 208 -8.10 15.96 -0.70
CA VAL A 208 -8.36 17.29 -1.26
C VAL A 208 -7.41 18.28 -0.57
N HIS A 209 -6.84 19.18 -1.34
CA HIS A 209 -5.94 20.20 -0.84
C HIS A 209 -6.55 21.59 -1.02
N ALA A 210 -6.93 22.23 0.07
CA ALA A 210 -7.53 23.55 0.09
C ALA A 210 -6.49 24.61 0.48
N GLU A 211 -6.57 25.79 -0.13
CA GLU A 211 -5.66 26.89 0.11
C GLU A 211 -5.85 27.51 1.50
N SER A 212 -7.10 27.70 1.90
CA SER A 212 -7.44 28.34 3.15
C SER A 212 -8.78 27.88 3.71
N TRP A 213 -9.10 28.32 4.91
CA TRP A 213 -10.41 28.09 5.51
C TRP A 213 -11.56 28.82 4.81
N ASP A 214 -11.28 29.80 3.95
CA ASP A 214 -12.30 30.54 3.19
C ASP A 214 -12.94 29.67 2.10
N GLU A 215 -12.29 28.57 1.74
CA GLU A 215 -12.83 27.58 0.80
C GLU A 215 -13.89 26.67 1.44
N LEU A 216 -14.14 26.82 2.75
CA LEU A 216 -15.09 26.02 3.51
C LEU A 216 -16.39 26.77 3.73
N GLU A 217 -17.49 26.16 3.30
CA GLU A 217 -18.87 26.55 3.55
C GLU A 217 -19.50 25.59 4.56
N VAL A 218 -20.12 26.10 5.60
CA VAL A 218 -20.92 25.29 6.54
C VAL A 218 -22.33 25.14 5.98
N VAL A 219 -22.62 23.95 5.46
CA VAL A 219 -23.97 23.62 4.91
C VAL A 219 -24.98 23.41 6.04
N THR A 220 -24.57 22.70 7.08
CA THR A 220 -25.36 22.49 8.29
C THR A 220 -24.42 22.53 9.49
N ALA A 221 -24.68 23.44 10.40
CA ALA A 221 -23.87 23.55 11.61
C ALA A 221 -23.98 22.29 12.48
N ALA A 222 -22.90 22.05 13.23
CA ALA A 222 -22.91 21.01 14.25
C ALA A 222 -24.04 21.21 15.24
N PRO A 223 -24.71 20.15 15.67
CA PRO A 223 -25.66 20.26 16.77
C PRO A 223 -24.91 20.74 18.03
N PRO A 224 -25.59 21.55 18.88
CA PRO A 224 -24.98 21.93 20.15
C PRO A 224 -24.66 20.69 20.99
N ALA A 225 -23.67 20.76 21.84
CA ALA A 225 -23.19 19.60 22.63
C ALA A 225 -24.33 18.95 23.45
N SER A 226 -25.32 19.74 23.88
CA SER A 226 -26.50 19.25 24.58
C SER A 226 -27.46 18.44 23.70
N ALA A 227 -27.46 18.65 22.39
CA ALA A 227 -28.30 17.94 21.42
C ALA A 227 -27.60 16.70 20.81
N VAL A 228 -26.34 16.44 21.12
CA VAL A 228 -25.69 15.20 20.73
C VAL A 228 -26.39 14.03 21.43
N PRO A 229 -26.97 13.07 20.67
CA PRO A 229 -27.77 12.01 21.27
C PRO A 229 -26.92 11.13 22.17
N ALA A 230 -27.41 10.89 23.38
CA ALA A 230 -26.84 9.90 24.27
C ALA A 230 -27.34 8.53 23.82
N VAL A 231 -26.42 7.59 23.65
CA VAL A 231 -26.73 6.21 23.29
C VAL A 231 -26.11 5.26 24.32
N SER A 232 -26.69 4.10 24.44
CA SER A 232 -26.10 3.00 25.23
C SER A 232 -25.21 2.12 24.36
N ALA A 233 -24.33 1.35 24.99
CA ALA A 233 -23.52 0.35 24.29
C ALA A 233 -24.39 -0.71 23.59
N GLU A 234 -25.56 -1.03 24.17
CA GLU A 234 -26.53 -1.93 23.56
C GLU A 234 -27.09 -1.34 22.26
N GLU A 235 -27.41 -0.04 22.27
CA GLU A 235 -27.90 0.66 21.07
C GLU A 235 -26.85 0.80 19.99
N LEU A 236 -25.56 0.95 20.33
CA LEU A 236 -24.46 0.90 19.36
C LEU A 236 -24.36 -0.42 18.63
N LEU A 237 -24.67 -1.52 19.32
CA LEU A 237 -24.58 -2.89 18.82
C LEU A 237 -25.88 -3.35 18.14
N ALA A 238 -26.99 -2.68 18.42
CA ALA A 238 -28.31 -3.04 17.90
C ALA A 238 -28.46 -2.65 16.42
N PHE A 239 -29.13 -3.52 15.67
CA PHE A 239 -29.55 -3.18 14.32
C PHE A 239 -30.62 -2.11 14.35
N ARG A 240 -30.43 -1.06 13.53
CA ARG A 240 -31.40 -0.01 13.29
C ARG A 240 -31.62 0.15 11.79
N ILE A 241 -32.87 0.28 11.36
CA ILE A 241 -33.24 0.47 9.95
C ILE A 241 -32.59 1.75 9.40
N ASP A 242 -32.58 2.82 10.18
CA ASP A 242 -31.99 4.12 9.80
C ASP A 242 -30.48 4.20 10.17
N GLY A 243 -29.90 3.14 10.70
CA GLY A 243 -28.56 3.14 11.26
C GLY A 243 -28.40 4.06 12.47
N LEU A 244 -27.19 4.18 13.00
CA LEU A 244 -26.85 5.18 14.03
C LEU A 244 -26.63 6.58 13.44
N GLY A 245 -26.78 6.70 12.11
CA GLY A 245 -26.54 7.92 11.38
C GLY A 245 -25.03 8.21 11.20
N GLU A 246 -24.77 9.26 10.45
CA GLU A 246 -23.40 9.75 10.22
C GLU A 246 -22.93 10.73 11.30
N ARG A 247 -23.81 11.05 12.26
CA ARG A 247 -23.62 12.06 13.29
C ARG A 247 -22.96 11.53 14.54
N ARG A 248 -22.41 12.44 15.33
CA ARG A 248 -21.84 12.11 16.65
C ARG A 248 -22.90 11.55 17.58
N VAL A 249 -22.45 10.63 18.40
CA VAL A 249 -23.21 10.15 19.56
C VAL A 249 -22.39 10.39 20.82
N ARG A 250 -23.07 10.52 21.94
CA ARG A 250 -22.46 10.59 23.26
C ARG A 250 -22.69 9.28 23.99
N ILE A 251 -21.65 8.74 24.56
CA ILE A 251 -21.72 7.49 25.31
C ILE A 251 -20.79 7.58 26.52
N ASP A 252 -21.18 6.97 27.60
CA ASP A 252 -20.35 6.79 28.79
C ASP A 252 -19.93 5.34 28.96
N GLY A 253 -18.85 5.15 29.67
CA GLY A 253 -18.36 3.82 29.98
C GLY A 253 -17.17 3.84 30.93
N VAL A 254 -16.89 2.69 31.52
CA VAL A 254 -15.73 2.48 32.36
C VAL A 254 -14.58 1.96 31.50
N VAL A 255 -13.41 2.59 31.60
CA VAL A 255 -12.23 2.15 30.88
C VAL A 255 -11.81 0.78 31.38
N ALA A 256 -11.84 -0.19 30.51
CA ALA A 256 -11.36 -1.55 30.76
C ALA A 256 -9.87 -1.68 30.42
N ALA A 257 -9.45 -1.08 29.31
CA ALA A 257 -8.05 -1.04 28.89
C ALA A 257 -7.82 0.12 27.93
N ASP A 258 -6.62 0.66 27.94
CA ASP A 258 -6.13 1.65 26.98
C ASP A 258 -4.84 1.16 26.34
N PHE A 259 -4.84 1.06 25.01
CA PHE A 259 -3.67 0.70 24.21
C PHE A 259 -3.22 1.85 23.30
N GLY A 260 -3.61 3.06 23.65
CA GLY A 260 -3.26 4.27 22.92
C GLY A 260 -3.83 4.29 21.51
N GLN A 261 -2.96 4.42 20.51
CA GLN A 261 -3.38 4.50 19.11
C GLN A 261 -4.10 3.24 18.59
N GLU A 262 -3.89 2.10 19.22
CA GLU A 262 -4.54 0.85 18.83
C GLU A 262 -5.98 0.73 19.36
N GLY A 263 -6.37 1.63 20.26
CA GLY A 263 -7.73 1.77 20.76
C GLY A 263 -7.85 1.63 22.27
N THR A 264 -8.87 2.27 22.78
CA THR A 264 -9.31 2.18 24.17
C THR A 264 -10.57 1.34 24.23
N PHE A 265 -10.69 0.47 25.21
CA PHE A 265 -11.85 -0.41 25.36
C PHE A 265 -12.65 0.02 26.59
N LEU A 266 -13.93 0.28 26.37
CA LEU A 266 -14.86 0.71 27.41
C LEU A 266 -15.89 -0.40 27.68
N ARG A 267 -16.36 -0.43 28.92
CA ARG A 267 -17.47 -1.28 29.36
C ARG A 267 -18.63 -0.42 29.86
N GLN A 268 -19.82 -0.73 29.39
CA GLN A 268 -21.09 -0.20 29.92
C GLN A 268 -22.02 -1.36 30.21
N GLY A 269 -22.33 -1.57 31.49
CA GLY A 269 -23.09 -2.75 31.92
C GLY A 269 -22.41 -4.06 31.55
N THR A 270 -23.08 -4.88 30.75
CA THR A 270 -22.56 -6.15 30.22
C THR A 270 -21.87 -5.99 28.87
N ASN A 271 -22.04 -4.88 28.18
CA ASN A 271 -21.53 -4.65 26.84
C ASN A 271 -20.14 -3.99 26.87
N ALA A 272 -19.36 -4.25 25.87
CA ALA A 272 -18.07 -3.62 25.64
C ALA A 272 -18.01 -3.06 24.22
N PHE A 273 -17.24 -1.99 24.03
CA PHE A 273 -17.03 -1.37 22.72
C PHE A 273 -15.65 -0.72 22.67
N ALA A 274 -15.13 -0.62 21.46
CA ALA A 274 -13.85 0.01 21.21
C ALA A 274 -14.03 1.52 20.94
N VAL A 275 -13.04 2.31 21.37
CA VAL A 275 -12.98 3.74 21.12
C VAL A 275 -11.64 4.09 20.50
N ARG A 276 -11.67 4.91 19.46
CA ARG A 276 -10.47 5.54 18.92
C ARG A 276 -10.62 7.05 19.02
N PHE A 277 -9.76 7.63 19.83
CA PHE A 277 -9.72 9.09 20.00
C PHE A 277 -9.15 9.76 18.75
N ALA A 278 -9.67 10.94 18.43
CA ALA A 278 -9.18 11.77 17.33
C ALA A 278 -7.74 12.24 17.56
N SER A 279 -7.39 12.49 18.83
CA SER A 279 -6.05 12.86 19.28
C SER A 279 -5.61 11.93 20.40
N PRO A 280 -4.30 11.73 20.63
CA PRO A 280 -3.81 10.95 21.76
C PRO A 280 -4.40 11.46 23.07
N THR A 281 -5.27 10.68 23.70
CA THR A 281 -5.98 11.01 24.93
C THR A 281 -5.76 9.87 25.92
N PRO A 282 -4.75 9.95 26.79
CA PRO A 282 -4.48 8.89 27.73
C PRO A 282 -5.58 8.81 28.79
N VAL A 283 -6.10 7.63 29.00
CA VAL A 283 -7.09 7.30 30.03
C VAL A 283 -6.64 6.06 30.80
N ALA A 284 -7.00 5.99 32.08
CA ALA A 284 -6.58 4.90 32.92
C ALA A 284 -7.70 3.87 33.12
N PRO A 285 -7.40 2.55 33.23
CA PRO A 285 -8.36 1.55 33.60
C PRO A 285 -9.10 1.91 34.89
N GLY A 286 -10.42 1.84 34.88
CA GLY A 286 -11.29 2.22 35.99
C GLY A 286 -11.83 3.63 35.90
N GLU A 287 -11.29 4.53 35.07
CA GLU A 287 -11.93 5.83 34.86
C GLU A 287 -13.30 5.66 34.19
N ILE A 288 -14.27 6.40 34.69
CA ILE A 288 -15.56 6.56 34.06
C ILE A 288 -15.44 7.75 33.12
N VAL A 289 -15.58 7.51 31.84
CA VAL A 289 -15.43 8.53 30.82
C VAL A 289 -16.74 8.73 30.04
N THR A 290 -17.04 9.99 29.76
CA THR A 290 -18.06 10.33 28.76
C THR A 290 -17.35 10.83 27.52
N ILE A 291 -17.66 10.25 26.39
CA ILE A 291 -17.07 10.58 25.11
C ILE A 291 -18.14 10.99 24.10
N ALA A 292 -17.77 11.79 23.14
CA ALA A 292 -18.57 12.01 21.95
C ALA A 292 -17.73 11.65 20.72
N GLY A 293 -18.30 10.83 19.85
CA GLY A 293 -17.61 10.37 18.65
C GLY A 293 -18.58 9.77 17.65
N PHE A 294 -18.06 9.24 16.58
CA PHE A 294 -18.88 8.73 15.50
C PHE A 294 -18.98 7.21 15.55
N PRO A 295 -20.20 6.66 15.50
CA PRO A 295 -20.36 5.21 15.48
C PRO A 295 -19.77 4.61 14.21
N SER A 296 -19.13 3.47 14.37
CA SER A 296 -18.55 2.69 13.28
C SER A 296 -18.68 1.21 13.57
N MET A 297 -19.05 0.42 12.58
CA MET A 297 -19.10 -1.02 12.71
C MET A 297 -17.75 -1.60 12.30
N GLU A 298 -17.10 -2.27 13.22
CA GLU A 298 -15.82 -2.93 12.99
C GLU A 298 -15.92 -4.38 13.42
N ARG A 299 -15.59 -5.28 12.50
CA ARG A 299 -15.54 -6.71 12.80
C ARG A 299 -16.85 -7.24 13.40
N PHE A 300 -16.83 -7.65 14.67
CA PHE A 300 -17.95 -8.21 15.42
C PHE A 300 -18.59 -7.24 16.41
N SER A 301 -17.94 -6.12 16.67
CA SER A 301 -18.42 -5.12 17.62
C SER A 301 -18.49 -3.73 17.00
N ALA A 302 -19.38 -2.92 17.52
CA ALA A 302 -19.42 -1.50 17.21
C ALA A 302 -18.25 -0.79 17.89
N SER A 303 -17.79 0.28 17.27
CA SER A 303 -16.78 1.17 17.83
C SER A 303 -17.23 2.63 17.73
N VAL A 304 -16.60 3.47 18.53
CA VAL A 304 -16.74 4.92 18.44
C VAL A 304 -15.41 5.48 17.96
N VAL A 305 -15.40 6.09 16.78
CA VAL A 305 -14.18 6.61 16.16
C VAL A 305 -14.17 8.13 16.15
N ASP A 306 -12.98 8.71 15.98
CA ASP A 306 -12.76 10.16 16.06
C ASP A 306 -13.39 10.78 17.32
N ALA A 307 -13.25 10.06 18.44
CA ALA A 307 -13.86 10.42 19.71
C ALA A 307 -13.11 11.56 20.40
N GLU A 308 -13.88 12.37 21.11
CA GLU A 308 -13.38 13.39 22.03
C GLU A 308 -13.84 13.06 23.45
N LEU A 309 -12.94 13.26 24.41
CA LEU A 309 -13.26 13.12 25.82
C LEU A 309 -14.04 14.35 26.30
N ILE A 310 -15.26 14.15 26.80
CA ILE A 310 -16.09 15.21 27.36
C ILE A 310 -15.83 15.36 28.86
N SER A 311 -15.87 14.25 29.58
CA SER A 311 -15.62 14.25 31.02
C SER A 311 -14.97 12.96 31.47
N ARG A 312 -14.26 13.03 32.57
CA ARG A 312 -13.70 11.86 33.27
C ARG A 312 -13.95 11.95 34.77
N GLN A 313 -14.17 10.81 35.39
CA GLN A 313 -14.33 10.65 36.83
C GLN A 313 -13.54 9.42 37.26
N ALA A 314 -13.03 9.45 38.46
CA ALA A 314 -12.42 8.28 39.06
C ALA A 314 -13.48 7.20 39.33
N GLY A 315 -13.17 5.97 39.03
CA GLY A 315 -14.01 4.81 39.26
C GLY A 315 -13.19 3.58 39.59
N LEU A 316 -13.82 2.42 39.54
CA LEU A 316 -13.17 1.15 39.77
C LEU A 316 -12.94 0.42 38.43
N ALA A 317 -11.77 -0.15 38.27
CA ALA A 317 -11.48 -0.99 37.12
C ALA A 317 -12.48 -2.15 37.04
N PRO A 318 -13.07 -2.38 35.86
CA PRO A 318 -14.07 -3.44 35.72
C PRO A 318 -13.40 -4.81 35.90
N ALA A 319 -14.05 -5.66 36.68
CA ALA A 319 -13.57 -7.03 36.81
C ALA A 319 -13.68 -7.77 35.46
N PRO A 320 -12.69 -8.61 35.11
CA PRO A 320 -12.76 -9.43 33.90
C PRO A 320 -13.96 -10.38 33.94
N THR A 321 -14.66 -10.51 32.83
CA THR A 321 -15.69 -11.54 32.66
C THR A 321 -15.01 -12.91 32.64
N VAL A 322 -15.36 -13.76 33.57
CA VAL A 322 -14.79 -15.12 33.65
C VAL A 322 -15.43 -15.99 32.58
N VAL A 323 -14.64 -16.48 31.64
CA VAL A 323 -15.05 -17.44 30.63
C VAL A 323 -14.56 -18.84 31.06
N PRO A 324 -15.47 -19.75 31.39
CA PRO A 324 -15.10 -21.03 32.02
C PRO A 324 -14.17 -21.89 31.18
N LYS A 325 -14.40 -21.93 29.88
CA LYS A 325 -13.57 -22.68 28.92
C LYS A 325 -13.06 -21.77 27.84
N LEU A 326 -11.79 -21.90 27.51
CA LEU A 326 -11.17 -21.11 26.44
C LEU A 326 -11.89 -21.27 25.08
N ASP A 327 -12.40 -22.47 24.81
CA ASP A 327 -13.13 -22.76 23.58
C ASP A 327 -14.44 -21.95 23.45
N GLU A 328 -15.01 -21.50 24.57
CA GLU A 328 -16.23 -20.67 24.58
C GLU A 328 -16.02 -19.28 23.96
N LEU A 329 -14.76 -18.82 23.86
CA LEU A 329 -14.44 -17.61 23.10
C LEU A 329 -14.77 -17.75 21.60
N TYR A 330 -14.83 -18.99 21.12
CA TYR A 330 -15.21 -19.36 19.76
C TYR A 330 -16.63 -19.95 19.71
N ALA A 331 -17.35 -19.99 20.82
CA ALA A 331 -18.61 -20.70 20.90
C ALA A 331 -19.61 -20.21 19.85
N GLN A 332 -20.27 -21.12 19.22
CA GLN A 332 -21.37 -20.88 18.30
C GLN A 332 -22.66 -21.22 19.04
N SER A 333 -23.59 -20.29 19.15
CA SER A 333 -24.96 -20.67 19.39
C SER A 333 -25.62 -21.01 18.05
N ASP A 334 -26.61 -21.90 18.06
CA ASP A 334 -27.22 -22.48 16.84
C ASP A 334 -27.77 -21.45 15.82
N SER A 335 -27.88 -20.19 16.20
CA SER A 335 -28.47 -19.15 15.36
C SER A 335 -27.57 -17.98 15.07
N LEU A 336 -26.51 -17.74 15.84
CA LEU A 336 -25.68 -16.54 15.72
C LEU A 336 -24.21 -16.83 15.97
N GLN A 337 -23.37 -16.17 15.24
CA GLN A 337 -21.98 -16.29 15.39
C GLN A 337 -21.40 -15.36 16.37
N ASN A 338 -20.31 -15.74 16.95
CA ASN A 338 -19.95 -15.33 18.25
C ASN A 338 -18.63 -14.57 18.28
N GLY A 339 -18.69 -13.34 17.90
CA GLY A 339 -17.83 -12.34 18.45
C GLY A 339 -18.37 -11.71 19.74
N GLN A 340 -19.24 -12.39 20.51
CA GLN A 340 -19.87 -11.80 21.70
C GLN A 340 -18.89 -11.29 22.75
N TYR A 341 -17.66 -11.82 22.75
CA TYR A 341 -16.60 -11.35 23.63
C TYR A 341 -15.66 -10.35 22.96
N ASP A 342 -15.89 -10.00 21.70
CA ASP A 342 -15.04 -9.00 21.03
C ASP A 342 -15.10 -7.66 21.77
N GLY A 343 -13.93 -7.10 22.08
CA GLY A 343 -13.81 -5.88 22.88
C GLY A 343 -13.95 -6.06 24.39
N HIS A 344 -14.39 -7.23 24.89
CA HIS A 344 -14.59 -7.46 26.33
C HIS A 344 -13.27 -7.77 27.05
N LEU A 345 -13.17 -7.26 28.27
CA LEU A 345 -12.16 -7.72 29.22
C LEU A 345 -12.59 -9.07 29.78
N VAL A 346 -11.90 -10.13 29.38
CA VAL A 346 -12.22 -11.50 29.77
C VAL A 346 -11.08 -12.12 30.56
N SER A 347 -11.41 -13.11 31.40
CA SER A 347 -10.44 -13.95 32.08
C SER A 347 -10.67 -15.40 31.67
N VAL A 348 -9.66 -16.03 31.10
CA VAL A 348 -9.72 -17.41 30.63
C VAL A 348 -8.56 -18.23 31.16
N THR A 349 -8.77 -19.53 31.25
CA THR A 349 -7.73 -20.48 31.66
C THR A 349 -7.42 -21.42 30.51
N GLY A 350 -6.14 -21.63 30.26
CA GLY A 350 -5.66 -22.50 29.19
C GLY A 350 -4.24 -23.00 29.46
N THR A 351 -3.81 -23.98 28.69
CA THR A 351 -2.47 -24.54 28.80
C THR A 351 -1.56 -23.88 27.79
N LEU A 352 -0.42 -23.37 28.23
CA LEU A 352 0.60 -22.80 27.36
C LEU A 352 1.20 -23.89 26.47
N ARG A 353 1.03 -23.75 25.16
CA ARG A 353 1.56 -24.67 24.17
C ARG A 353 2.87 -24.21 23.58
N ASP A 354 2.99 -22.91 23.33
CA ASP A 354 4.18 -22.31 22.74
C ASP A 354 4.28 -20.82 23.06
N SER A 355 5.44 -20.23 22.82
CA SER A 355 5.67 -18.80 22.99
C SER A 355 6.68 -18.29 21.98
N PHE A 356 6.40 -17.12 21.41
CA PHE A 356 7.24 -16.47 20.39
C PHE A 356 7.61 -15.07 20.84
N LYS A 357 8.89 -14.73 20.78
CA LYS A 357 9.37 -13.38 21.01
C LYS A 357 9.52 -12.68 19.65
N GLY A 358 8.86 -11.54 19.49
CA GLY A 358 8.93 -10.72 18.28
C GLY A 358 9.32 -9.27 18.62
N PRO A 359 9.54 -8.43 17.60
CA PRO A 359 9.87 -7.02 17.81
C PRO A 359 8.73 -6.25 18.50
N ALA A 360 7.48 -6.69 18.35
CA ALA A 360 6.29 -6.07 18.94
C ALA A 360 5.92 -6.64 20.32
N GLY A 361 6.75 -7.52 20.92
CA GLY A 361 6.47 -8.13 22.21
C GLY A 361 6.50 -9.66 22.18
N THR A 362 5.85 -10.27 23.16
CA THR A 362 5.78 -11.73 23.30
C THR A 362 4.37 -12.23 22.99
N THR A 363 4.27 -13.23 22.14
CA THR A 363 3.00 -13.93 21.85
C THR A 363 3.01 -15.30 22.51
N LEU A 364 2.01 -15.58 23.34
CA LEU A 364 1.80 -16.89 23.95
C LEU A 364 0.68 -17.61 23.21
N LEU A 365 0.86 -18.89 22.94
CA LEU A 365 -0.14 -19.74 22.34
C LEU A 365 -0.78 -20.61 23.41
N MET A 366 -2.01 -20.27 23.79
CA MET A 366 -2.77 -21.00 24.80
C MET A 366 -3.75 -21.97 24.13
N GLN A 367 -3.80 -23.19 24.62
CA GLN A 367 -4.69 -24.23 24.14
C GLN A 367 -5.80 -24.52 25.15
N GLY A 368 -7.05 -24.55 24.68
CA GLY A 368 -8.20 -25.13 25.33
C GLY A 368 -8.34 -26.61 25.00
N ALA A 369 -9.57 -27.14 25.02
CA ALA A 369 -9.82 -28.53 24.64
C ALA A 369 -9.70 -28.74 23.11
N GLN A 370 -10.22 -27.82 22.30
CA GLN A 370 -10.26 -27.93 20.82
C GLN A 370 -9.65 -26.73 20.11
N ARG A 371 -9.61 -25.59 20.76
CA ARG A 371 -9.21 -24.31 20.15
C ARG A 371 -7.94 -23.75 20.77
N THR A 372 -7.30 -22.89 20.02
CA THR A 372 -6.09 -22.20 20.44
C THR A 372 -6.33 -20.69 20.38
N VAL A 373 -5.86 -19.97 21.40
CA VAL A 373 -5.96 -18.52 21.50
C VAL A 373 -4.55 -17.93 21.58
N GLN A 374 -4.34 -16.85 20.87
CA GLN A 374 -3.10 -16.09 20.95
C GLN A 374 -3.22 -15.03 22.06
N VAL A 375 -2.21 -14.96 22.93
CA VAL A 375 -2.09 -13.89 23.92
C VAL A 375 -0.95 -12.99 23.49
N ARG A 376 -1.25 -11.75 23.14
CA ARG A 376 -0.27 -10.78 22.65
C ARG A 376 0.11 -9.82 23.78
N VAL A 377 1.32 -9.95 24.29
CA VAL A 377 1.88 -9.09 25.33
C VAL A 377 2.80 -8.08 24.68
N ALA A 378 2.49 -6.79 24.80
CA ALA A 378 3.24 -5.72 24.13
C ALA A 378 4.67 -5.54 24.69
N GLU A 379 4.94 -6.05 25.88
CA GLU A 379 6.24 -5.99 26.53
C GLU A 379 7.06 -7.26 26.28
N GLN A 380 8.37 -7.16 26.45
CA GLN A 380 9.23 -8.34 26.49
C GLN A 380 8.91 -9.12 27.76
N PHE A 381 8.13 -10.17 27.61
CA PHE A 381 7.66 -11.02 28.71
C PHE A 381 8.42 -12.33 28.72
N GLU A 382 8.90 -12.74 29.87
CA GLU A 382 9.51 -14.05 30.04
C GLU A 382 8.40 -15.10 30.17
N ALA A 383 8.19 -15.85 29.09
CA ALA A 383 7.13 -16.82 29.03
C ALA A 383 7.34 -17.94 30.05
N PRO A 384 6.27 -18.35 30.77
CA PRO A 384 6.32 -19.53 31.62
C PRO A 384 6.70 -20.79 30.82
N THR A 385 7.08 -21.83 31.55
CA THR A 385 7.42 -23.12 30.92
C THR A 385 6.23 -23.67 30.14
N VAL A 386 6.48 -24.14 28.91
CA VAL A 386 5.48 -24.83 28.09
C VAL A 386 4.84 -25.97 28.87
N GLY A 387 3.51 -26.07 28.80
CA GLY A 387 2.70 -26.97 29.62
C GLY A 387 2.18 -26.38 30.94
N SER A 388 2.56 -25.14 31.27
CA SER A 388 1.95 -24.42 32.40
C SER A 388 0.48 -24.12 32.11
N VAL A 389 -0.35 -24.22 33.10
CA VAL A 389 -1.74 -23.75 33.05
C VAL A 389 -1.74 -22.29 33.48
N LEU A 390 -2.19 -21.44 32.59
CA LEU A 390 -2.23 -20.00 32.79
C LEU A 390 -3.68 -19.54 32.90
N ARG A 391 -3.90 -18.55 33.78
CA ARG A 391 -5.08 -17.69 33.75
C ARG A 391 -4.64 -16.36 33.14
N VAL A 392 -5.31 -15.92 32.11
CA VAL A 392 -5.01 -14.67 31.42
C VAL A 392 -6.25 -13.78 31.45
N ALA A 393 -6.08 -12.56 31.95
CA ALA A 393 -7.07 -11.51 31.84
C ALA A 393 -6.61 -10.52 30.76
N GLY A 394 -7.49 -10.24 29.80
CA GLY A 394 -7.17 -9.34 28.69
C GLY A 394 -8.36 -9.02 27.80
N ILE A 395 -8.18 -8.03 26.95
CA ILE A 395 -9.19 -7.69 25.95
C ILE A 395 -9.21 -8.77 24.88
N CYS A 396 -10.40 -9.32 24.67
CA CYS A 396 -10.66 -10.28 23.60
C CYS A 396 -10.79 -9.53 22.27
N GLN A 397 -10.06 -9.94 21.27
CA GLN A 397 -10.15 -9.43 19.91
C GLN A 397 -10.40 -10.59 18.95
N VAL A 398 -11.47 -10.46 18.17
CA VAL A 398 -11.91 -11.50 17.23
C VAL A 398 -11.66 -11.05 15.81
N GLU A 399 -10.88 -11.82 15.07
CA GLU A 399 -10.66 -11.59 13.63
C GLU A 399 -11.64 -12.45 12.82
N THR A 400 -12.21 -11.87 11.77
CA THR A 400 -13.12 -12.57 10.87
C THR A 400 -12.38 -13.55 9.97
N ASN A 401 -12.97 -14.71 9.72
CA ASN A 401 -12.52 -15.58 8.64
C ASN A 401 -13.16 -15.10 7.32
N LEU A 402 -12.37 -14.41 6.50
CA LEU A 402 -12.80 -13.90 5.20
C LEU A 402 -13.13 -14.98 4.15
N MET A 403 -12.76 -16.24 4.45
CA MET A 403 -13.03 -17.38 3.56
C MET A 403 -14.39 -18.03 3.82
N ALA A 404 -15.17 -17.51 4.76
CA ALA A 404 -16.51 -18.03 5.01
C ALA A 404 -17.43 -17.68 3.83
N SER A 405 -18.07 -18.70 3.28
CA SER A 405 -19.06 -18.54 2.22
C SER A 405 -20.43 -18.14 2.78
N GLY A 406 -21.13 -17.29 2.05
CA GLY A 406 -22.48 -16.86 2.40
C GLY A 406 -22.54 -15.60 3.28
N PHE A 407 -23.72 -15.35 3.88
CA PHE A 407 -23.99 -14.15 4.69
C PHE A 407 -23.50 -14.26 6.14
N ARG A 408 -22.76 -15.30 6.47
CA ARG A 408 -22.27 -15.56 7.84
C ARG A 408 -20.78 -15.34 7.92
N THR A 409 -20.34 -14.55 8.91
CA THR A 409 -18.93 -14.41 9.27
C THR A 409 -18.61 -15.36 10.43
N TYR A 410 -17.45 -15.99 10.38
CA TYR A 410 -16.98 -16.88 11.44
C TYR A 410 -15.74 -16.29 12.11
N PRO A 411 -15.60 -16.44 13.45
CA PRO A 411 -14.35 -16.10 14.10
C PRO A 411 -13.23 -16.94 13.49
N GLY A 412 -12.26 -16.27 12.88
CA GLY A 412 -11.09 -16.93 12.31
C GLY A 412 -10.01 -17.12 13.36
N LEU A 413 -9.65 -16.04 14.01
CA LEU A 413 -8.64 -15.99 15.05
C LEU A 413 -9.19 -15.20 16.23
N VAL A 414 -9.06 -15.78 17.43
CA VAL A 414 -9.29 -15.06 18.69
C VAL A 414 -7.95 -14.77 19.33
N SER A 415 -7.73 -13.53 19.69
CA SER A 415 -6.57 -13.12 20.44
C SER A 415 -6.97 -12.40 21.74
N LEU A 416 -6.14 -12.55 22.75
CA LEU A 416 -6.27 -11.82 24.02
C LEU A 416 -5.12 -10.84 24.13
N ARG A 417 -5.44 -9.64 24.55
CA ARG A 417 -4.46 -8.60 24.82
C ARG A 417 -4.51 -8.21 26.29
N PRO A 418 -3.59 -8.71 27.11
CA PRO A 418 -3.47 -8.33 28.51
C PRO A 418 -3.12 -6.85 28.63
N THR A 419 -3.63 -6.20 29.65
CA THR A 419 -3.30 -4.80 29.96
C THR A 419 -1.89 -4.62 30.54
N ALA A 420 -1.40 -5.67 31.20
CA ALA A 420 -0.05 -5.75 31.75
C ALA A 420 0.39 -7.21 31.87
N ALA A 421 1.68 -7.44 32.01
CA ALA A 421 2.23 -8.77 32.26
C ALA A 421 1.67 -9.44 33.54
N ALA A 422 1.34 -8.64 34.55
CA ALA A 422 0.72 -9.10 35.80
C ALA A 422 -0.69 -9.71 35.61
N ALA A 423 -1.36 -9.43 34.47
CA ALA A 423 -2.63 -10.04 34.14
C ALA A 423 -2.52 -11.52 33.68
N ILE A 424 -1.30 -12.05 33.63
CA ILE A 424 -0.99 -13.44 33.31
C ILE A 424 -0.56 -14.15 34.57
N GLU A 425 -1.44 -14.99 35.13
CA GLU A 425 -1.21 -15.77 36.33
C GLU A 425 -0.86 -17.22 35.99
N VAL A 426 0.20 -17.75 36.55
CA VAL A 426 0.57 -19.14 36.41
C VAL A 426 -0.14 -19.97 37.49
N LEU A 427 -1.22 -20.65 37.14
CA LEU A 427 -1.99 -21.46 38.07
C LEU A 427 -1.29 -22.79 38.43
N ARG A 428 -0.66 -23.40 37.42
CA ARG A 428 0.04 -24.66 37.61
C ARG A 428 1.21 -24.74 36.64
N ARG A 429 2.37 -25.01 37.19
CA ARG A 429 3.53 -25.39 36.38
C ARG A 429 3.52 -26.88 36.10
N PRO A 430 4.00 -27.31 34.93
CA PRO A 430 4.11 -28.74 34.69
C PRO A 430 4.98 -29.36 35.76
N SER A 431 4.41 -30.33 36.43
CA SER A 431 5.11 -31.02 37.51
C SER A 431 6.27 -31.81 36.94
N TRP A 432 7.44 -31.23 37.09
CA TRP A 432 8.65 -31.95 36.71
C TRP A 432 9.27 -32.58 37.93
N TRP A 433 9.07 -33.86 38.15
CA TRP A 433 9.72 -34.73 39.13
C TRP A 433 9.24 -34.64 40.56
N THR A 434 8.71 -35.76 41.02
CA THR A 434 8.68 -36.03 42.44
C THR A 434 10.03 -36.67 42.86
N PRO A 435 10.60 -36.31 44.03
CA PRO A 435 11.90 -36.82 44.49
C PRO A 435 12.03 -38.36 44.47
N ARG A 436 10.89 -39.06 44.68
CA ARG A 436 10.83 -40.54 44.67
C ARG A 436 11.01 -41.15 43.27
N ARG A 437 10.63 -40.42 42.20
CA ARG A 437 10.85 -40.88 40.83
C ARG A 437 12.27 -40.57 40.36
N LEU A 438 12.89 -39.53 40.93
CA LEU A 438 14.26 -39.15 40.60
C LEU A 438 15.24 -40.29 41.00
N THR A 439 15.10 -40.87 42.21
CA THR A 439 15.99 -41.94 42.68
C THR A 439 15.76 -43.27 41.96
N ALA A 440 14.53 -43.62 41.62
CA ALA A 440 14.23 -44.83 40.86
C ALA A 440 14.65 -44.70 39.37
N VAL A 441 14.52 -43.54 38.79
CA VAL A 441 14.90 -43.27 37.38
C VAL A 441 16.39 -43.03 37.24
N LEU A 442 17.07 -42.44 38.24
CA LEU A 442 18.53 -42.30 38.22
C LEU A 442 19.24 -43.67 38.26
N ALA A 443 18.71 -44.64 39.00
CA ALA A 443 19.26 -45.99 39.02
C ALA A 443 18.97 -46.80 37.73
N ALA A 444 17.77 -46.61 37.13
CA ALA A 444 17.45 -47.24 35.85
C ALA A 444 18.05 -46.51 34.63
N LEU A 445 18.32 -45.20 34.75
CA LEU A 445 18.79 -44.35 33.67
C LEU A 445 20.31 -44.33 33.52
N ALA A 446 21.10 -44.81 34.53
CA ALA A 446 22.56 -44.86 34.37
C ALA A 446 23.01 -45.77 33.22
N GLY A 447 22.22 -46.77 32.87
CA GLY A 447 22.46 -47.60 31.66
C GLY A 447 21.76 -47.10 30.39
N LEU A 448 20.57 -46.47 30.55
CA LEU A 448 19.76 -46.02 29.43
C LEU A 448 20.16 -44.61 28.96
N THR A 449 20.76 -43.80 29.86
CA THR A 449 21.16 -42.40 29.54
C THR A 449 22.23 -42.32 28.43
N VAL A 450 23.14 -43.29 28.37
CA VAL A 450 24.13 -43.29 27.30
C VAL A 450 23.49 -43.66 25.95
N VAL A 451 22.61 -44.66 25.93
CA VAL A 451 21.91 -45.07 24.70
C VAL A 451 20.86 -44.02 24.28
N ALA A 452 20.08 -43.48 25.24
CA ALA A 452 19.12 -42.44 24.94
C ALA A 452 19.78 -41.10 24.59
N GLY A 453 20.90 -40.77 25.24
CA GLY A 453 21.70 -39.59 24.88
C GLY A 453 22.28 -39.67 23.46
N LEU A 454 22.78 -40.88 23.09
CA LEU A 454 23.26 -41.09 21.72
C LEU A 454 22.11 -41.02 20.69
N TRP A 455 21.00 -41.65 21.04
CA TRP A 455 19.80 -41.63 20.18
C TRP A 455 19.21 -40.21 20.02
N ILE A 456 19.12 -39.50 21.13
CA ILE A 456 18.64 -38.12 21.13
C ILE A 456 19.59 -37.18 20.36
N THR A 457 20.89 -37.36 20.47
CA THR A 457 21.87 -36.56 19.70
C THR A 457 21.84 -36.91 18.21
N LEU A 458 21.66 -38.19 17.86
CA LEU A 458 21.45 -38.61 16.48
C LEU A 458 20.15 -38.07 15.88
N LEU A 459 19.07 -38.20 16.65
CA LEU A 459 17.77 -37.67 16.20
C LEU A 459 17.78 -36.13 16.06
N ARG A 460 18.40 -35.44 17.02
CA ARG A 460 18.58 -33.97 16.94
C ARG A 460 19.46 -33.55 15.75
N ARG A 461 20.50 -34.33 15.45
CA ARG A 461 21.31 -34.11 14.24
C ARG A 461 20.49 -34.37 12.98
N GLN A 462 19.66 -35.40 12.98
CA GLN A 462 18.80 -35.73 11.85
C GLN A 462 17.68 -34.68 11.66
N VAL A 463 17.03 -34.28 12.75
CA VAL A 463 15.98 -33.23 12.73
C VAL A 463 16.58 -31.87 12.34
N ARG A 464 17.74 -31.51 12.89
CA ARG A 464 18.44 -30.28 12.45
C ARG A 464 18.77 -30.29 10.97
N ARG A 465 19.34 -31.43 10.48
CA ARG A 465 19.62 -31.59 9.04
C ARG A 465 18.36 -31.50 8.18
N GLN A 466 17.26 -32.10 8.64
CA GLN A 466 15.98 -32.02 7.93
C GLN A 466 15.37 -30.63 7.99
N THR A 467 15.44 -29.94 9.14
CA THR A 467 14.92 -28.59 9.29
C THR A 467 15.75 -27.56 8.51
N GLU A 468 17.08 -27.72 8.50
CA GLU A 468 17.97 -26.91 7.68
C GLU A 468 17.75 -27.17 6.18
N ALA A 469 17.60 -28.44 5.79
CA ALA A 469 17.27 -28.80 4.41
C ALA A 469 15.89 -28.27 3.97
N LEU A 470 14.91 -28.31 4.90
CA LEU A 470 13.58 -27.76 4.62
C LEU A 470 13.59 -26.23 4.52
N ARG A 471 14.31 -25.56 5.44
CA ARG A 471 14.50 -24.10 5.37
C ARG A 471 15.22 -23.68 4.09
N GLN A 472 16.25 -24.43 3.70
CA GLN A 472 16.94 -24.16 2.43
C GLN A 472 16.03 -24.40 1.23
N ARG A 473 15.21 -25.46 1.26
CA ARG A 473 14.23 -25.71 0.19
C ARG A 473 13.16 -24.61 0.13
N ILE A 474 12.62 -24.21 1.28
CA ILE A 474 11.62 -23.12 1.35
C ILE A 474 12.23 -21.80 0.87
N ALA A 475 13.48 -21.50 1.29
CA ALA A 475 14.18 -20.30 0.82
C ALA A 475 14.46 -20.34 -0.68
N LEU A 476 14.84 -21.51 -1.22
CA LEU A 476 15.05 -21.69 -2.64
C LEU A 476 13.73 -21.60 -3.43
N THR A 477 12.65 -22.21 -2.91
CA THR A 477 11.33 -22.16 -3.56
C THR A 477 10.79 -20.74 -3.53
N ALA A 478 10.88 -20.06 -2.39
CA ALA A 478 10.46 -18.66 -2.27
C ALA A 478 11.27 -17.73 -3.20
N ALA A 479 12.58 -17.98 -3.30
CA ALA A 479 13.43 -17.23 -4.23
C ALA A 479 13.11 -17.54 -5.71
N GLN A 480 12.74 -18.79 -6.01
CA GLN A 480 12.29 -19.19 -7.35
C GLN A 480 10.91 -18.60 -7.69
N GLU A 481 9.97 -18.68 -6.76
CA GLU A 481 8.64 -18.08 -6.91
C GLU A 481 8.73 -16.56 -7.10
N GLU A 482 9.59 -15.90 -6.32
CA GLU A 482 9.81 -14.46 -6.46
C GLU A 482 10.47 -14.11 -7.79
N ARG A 483 11.49 -14.88 -8.21
CA ARG A 483 12.10 -14.73 -9.54
C ARG A 483 11.09 -14.98 -10.66
N GLN A 484 10.26 -16.02 -10.54
CA GLN A 484 9.20 -16.28 -11.51
C GLN A 484 8.10 -15.23 -11.49
N ARG A 485 7.79 -14.66 -10.31
CA ARG A 485 6.86 -13.55 -10.17
C ARG A 485 7.42 -12.31 -10.86
N ILE A 486 8.66 -11.97 -10.55
CA ILE A 486 9.38 -10.85 -11.15
C ILE A 486 9.50 -11.04 -12.68
N ALA A 487 9.89 -12.24 -13.14
CA ALA A 487 10.01 -12.54 -14.57
C ALA A 487 8.65 -12.41 -15.29
N ARG A 488 7.55 -12.83 -14.66
CA ARG A 488 6.19 -12.65 -15.23
C ARG A 488 5.78 -11.18 -15.27
N GLU A 489 6.03 -10.44 -14.18
CA GLU A 489 5.68 -9.02 -14.07
C GLU A 489 6.48 -8.17 -15.09
N PHE A 490 7.76 -8.51 -15.29
CA PHE A 490 8.61 -7.89 -16.33
C PHE A 490 8.16 -8.30 -17.75
N HIS A 491 7.82 -9.58 -17.97
CA HIS A 491 7.33 -10.07 -19.26
C HIS A 491 6.04 -9.33 -19.64
N ASP A 492 5.04 -9.32 -18.75
CA ASP A 492 3.73 -8.74 -19.05
C ASP A 492 3.81 -7.22 -19.26
N THR A 493 4.68 -6.53 -18.49
CA THR A 493 4.80 -5.08 -18.60
C THR A 493 5.67 -4.66 -19.78
N LEU A 494 6.88 -5.24 -19.89
CA LEU A 494 7.85 -4.82 -20.92
C LEU A 494 7.48 -5.34 -22.32
N GLU A 495 6.97 -6.57 -22.46
CA GLU A 495 6.54 -7.04 -23.78
C GLU A 495 5.33 -6.27 -24.32
N GLN A 496 4.37 -5.90 -23.45
CA GLN A 496 3.24 -5.06 -23.87
C GLN A 496 3.67 -3.66 -24.27
N GLU A 497 4.58 -3.05 -23.50
CA GLU A 497 5.08 -1.70 -23.82
C GLU A 497 5.92 -1.71 -25.09
N LEU A 498 6.86 -2.66 -25.22
CA LEU A 498 7.71 -2.77 -26.42
C LEU A 498 6.91 -3.18 -27.67
N ALA A 499 5.89 -4.04 -27.53
CA ALA A 499 4.97 -4.37 -28.60
C ALA A 499 4.17 -3.12 -29.05
N GLY A 500 3.70 -2.32 -28.07
CA GLY A 500 3.03 -1.06 -28.34
C GLY A 500 3.91 -0.05 -29.09
N VAL A 501 5.19 0.04 -28.72
CA VAL A 501 6.17 0.88 -29.43
C VAL A 501 6.44 0.34 -30.84
N SER A 502 6.61 -0.98 -30.99
CA SER A 502 6.81 -1.64 -32.29
C SER A 502 5.66 -1.37 -33.25
N LEU A 503 4.42 -1.54 -32.76
CA LEU A 503 3.20 -1.27 -33.59
C LEU A 503 3.10 0.19 -34.03
N ARG A 504 3.51 1.12 -33.19
CA ARG A 504 3.53 2.56 -33.53
C ARG A 504 4.62 2.89 -34.55
N LEU A 505 5.79 2.27 -34.44
CA LEU A 505 6.86 2.39 -35.41
C LEU A 505 6.46 1.77 -36.76
N ASP A 506 5.73 0.65 -36.75
CA ASP A 506 5.16 0.04 -37.96
C ASP A 506 4.12 0.95 -38.63
N GLY A 507 3.25 1.59 -37.81
CA GLY A 507 2.29 2.57 -38.29
C GLY A 507 2.95 3.84 -38.85
N LEU A 508 4.11 4.21 -38.31
CA LEU A 508 4.92 5.32 -38.83
C LEU A 508 5.64 4.93 -40.12
N ALA A 509 6.18 3.71 -40.20
CA ALA A 509 6.89 3.21 -41.39
C ALA A 509 6.03 3.26 -42.66
N THR A 510 4.71 3.05 -42.51
CA THR A 510 3.74 3.07 -43.62
C THR A 510 3.33 4.49 -44.04
N ARG A 511 3.56 5.51 -43.20
CA ARG A 511 3.10 6.89 -43.43
C ARG A 511 4.22 7.85 -43.77
N VAL A 512 5.48 7.46 -43.61
CA VAL A 512 6.64 8.31 -43.86
C VAL A 512 7.08 8.14 -45.31
N SER A 513 7.11 9.25 -46.05
CA SER A 513 7.49 9.27 -47.47
C SER A 513 8.95 9.70 -47.67
N ASP A 514 9.59 10.24 -46.65
CA ASP A 514 10.98 10.69 -46.72
C ASP A 514 11.96 9.55 -46.43
N GLU A 515 12.95 9.34 -47.29
CA GLU A 515 13.92 8.24 -47.23
C GLU A 515 14.81 8.30 -45.97
N LYS A 516 15.20 9.49 -45.53
CA LYS A 516 15.97 9.65 -44.28
C LYS A 516 15.14 9.32 -43.05
N ALA A 517 13.90 9.72 -43.04
CA ALA A 517 12.99 9.40 -41.96
C ALA A 517 12.61 7.91 -41.96
N ARG A 518 12.49 7.25 -43.12
CA ARG A 518 12.34 5.81 -43.24
C ARG A 518 13.52 5.05 -42.65
N THR A 519 14.72 5.48 -42.97
CA THR A 519 15.95 4.85 -42.42
C THR A 519 15.99 4.98 -40.89
N LEU A 520 15.57 6.14 -40.36
CA LEU A 520 15.52 6.36 -38.90
C LEU A 520 14.46 5.50 -38.21
N VAL A 521 13.29 5.38 -38.83
CA VAL A 521 12.21 4.50 -38.34
C VAL A 521 12.64 3.03 -38.39
N ALA A 522 13.32 2.60 -39.47
CA ALA A 522 13.87 1.27 -39.61
C ALA A 522 14.96 0.99 -38.55
N ALA A 523 15.86 1.94 -38.31
CA ALA A 523 16.87 1.82 -37.25
C ALA A 523 16.26 1.75 -35.86
N SER A 524 15.25 2.56 -35.57
CA SER A 524 14.51 2.53 -34.31
C SER A 524 13.76 1.21 -34.12
N ARG A 525 13.16 0.70 -35.19
CA ARG A 525 12.50 -0.62 -35.19
C ARG A 525 13.46 -1.75 -34.90
N ASN A 526 14.64 -1.74 -35.55
CA ASN A 526 15.69 -2.73 -35.30
C ASN A 526 16.21 -2.67 -33.86
N LEU A 527 16.32 -1.44 -33.29
CA LEU A 527 16.69 -1.25 -31.90
C LEU A 527 15.65 -1.84 -30.94
N VAL A 528 14.37 -1.55 -31.18
CA VAL A 528 13.28 -2.11 -30.37
C VAL A 528 13.24 -3.64 -30.46
N SER A 529 13.40 -4.20 -31.68
CA SER A 529 13.47 -5.64 -31.89
C SER A 529 14.68 -6.27 -31.17
N ARG A 530 15.82 -5.59 -31.17
CA ARG A 530 17.01 -6.06 -30.45
C ARG A 530 16.78 -6.00 -28.94
N ILE A 531 16.22 -4.91 -28.42
CA ILE A 531 15.86 -4.79 -26.99
C ILE A 531 14.86 -5.89 -26.59
N GLN A 532 13.87 -6.17 -27.45
CA GLN A 532 12.92 -7.28 -27.19
C GLN A 532 13.62 -8.62 -27.09
N THR A 533 14.58 -8.89 -28.00
CA THR A 533 15.35 -10.14 -27.97
C THR A 533 16.25 -10.22 -26.73
N GLU A 534 16.99 -9.18 -26.44
CA GLU A 534 17.86 -9.09 -25.27
C GLU A 534 17.07 -9.20 -23.94
N THR A 535 15.90 -8.55 -23.89
CA THR A 535 15.01 -8.63 -22.71
C THR A 535 14.44 -10.04 -22.56
N ARG A 536 14.06 -10.68 -23.66
CA ARG A 536 13.55 -12.06 -23.66
C ARG A 536 14.59 -13.07 -23.23
N ASP A 537 15.83 -12.87 -23.66
CA ASP A 537 16.99 -13.69 -23.24
C ASP A 537 17.29 -13.51 -21.75
N LEU A 538 17.29 -12.28 -21.24
CA LEU A 538 17.47 -11.98 -19.81
C LEU A 538 16.34 -12.57 -18.94
N ILE A 539 15.10 -12.52 -19.40
CA ILE A 539 13.95 -13.11 -18.69
C ILE A 539 14.01 -14.64 -18.74
N SER A 540 14.46 -15.20 -19.87
CA SER A 540 14.67 -16.66 -20.01
C SER A 540 15.74 -17.16 -19.03
N ASP A 541 16.84 -16.44 -18.89
CA ASP A 541 17.90 -16.75 -17.92
C ASP A 541 17.45 -16.65 -16.45
N LEU A 542 16.47 -15.78 -16.15
CA LEU A 542 15.82 -15.70 -14.83
C LEU A 542 14.85 -16.86 -14.57
N ARG A 543 14.29 -17.44 -15.64
CA ARG A 543 13.24 -18.46 -15.55
C ARG A 543 13.77 -19.89 -15.38
N ASP A 544 14.93 -20.18 -15.92
CA ASP A 544 15.48 -21.55 -15.91
C ASP A 544 16.99 -21.59 -15.61
N PRO A 545 17.38 -21.48 -14.34
CA PRO A 545 18.79 -21.63 -13.96
C PRO A 545 19.25 -23.09 -13.90
N ALA A 546 18.38 -24.05 -14.21
CA ALA A 546 18.65 -25.46 -13.90
C ALA A 546 19.39 -26.25 -14.98
N GLU A 547 19.45 -25.76 -16.24
CA GLU A 547 20.07 -26.53 -17.32
C GLU A 547 21.61 -26.41 -17.42
N THR A 548 22.21 -25.50 -16.69
CA THR A 548 23.68 -25.25 -16.80
C THR A 548 24.45 -25.42 -15.48
N ALA A 549 23.87 -26.15 -14.53
CA ALA A 549 24.59 -26.42 -13.28
C ALA A 549 25.66 -27.51 -13.49
N GLY A 550 26.88 -27.09 -13.74
CA GLY A 550 28.06 -27.95 -13.52
C GLY A 550 29.03 -28.13 -14.66
N ASP A 551 28.73 -27.79 -15.90
CA ASP A 551 29.67 -27.97 -17.01
C ASP A 551 29.98 -26.64 -17.72
N LEU A 552 31.09 -26.02 -17.32
CA LEU A 552 31.62 -24.80 -17.91
C LEU A 552 31.87 -24.94 -19.41
N ILE A 553 32.31 -26.14 -19.86
CA ILE A 553 32.60 -26.40 -21.28
C ILE A 553 31.30 -26.39 -22.08
N ALA A 554 30.27 -27.04 -21.59
CA ALA A 554 28.96 -27.03 -22.23
C ALA A 554 28.39 -25.60 -22.30
N ALA A 555 28.53 -24.80 -21.22
CA ALA A 555 28.10 -23.40 -21.19
C ALA A 555 28.86 -22.54 -22.21
N LEU A 556 30.18 -22.65 -22.29
CA LEU A 556 31.01 -21.92 -23.25
C LEU A 556 30.80 -22.38 -24.70
N THR A 557 30.55 -23.68 -24.91
CA THR A 557 30.23 -24.25 -26.22
C THR A 557 28.88 -23.68 -26.73
N ASN A 558 27.91 -23.54 -25.86
CA ASN A 558 26.62 -22.91 -26.20
C ASN A 558 26.78 -21.43 -26.57
N VAL A 559 27.64 -20.69 -25.86
CA VAL A 559 27.97 -19.29 -26.20
C VAL A 559 28.65 -19.24 -27.57
N ALA A 560 29.66 -20.06 -27.80
CA ALA A 560 30.39 -20.15 -29.07
C ALA A 560 29.45 -20.54 -30.25
N GLN A 561 28.45 -21.37 -30.00
CA GLN A 561 27.48 -21.80 -31.00
C GLN A 561 26.47 -20.72 -31.35
N ARG A 562 26.10 -19.85 -30.41
CA ARG A 562 25.29 -18.65 -30.65
C ARG A 562 26.06 -17.63 -31.51
N PHE A 563 27.31 -17.35 -31.18
CA PHE A 563 28.16 -16.46 -31.99
C PHE A 563 28.39 -16.98 -33.42
N ARG A 564 28.44 -18.30 -33.61
CA ARG A 564 28.56 -18.92 -34.94
C ARG A 564 27.35 -18.70 -35.83
N THR A 565 26.17 -18.39 -35.26
CA THR A 565 24.93 -18.05 -36.01
C THR A 565 24.93 -16.58 -36.45
N GLU A 566 25.74 -15.73 -35.80
CA GLU A 566 25.76 -14.28 -36.01
C GLU A 566 27.01 -13.77 -36.73
N SER A 567 28.09 -14.57 -36.82
CA SER A 567 29.32 -14.21 -37.50
C SER A 567 29.95 -15.42 -38.19
N GLU A 568 30.63 -15.23 -39.34
CA GLU A 568 31.34 -16.30 -40.10
C GLU A 568 32.60 -16.82 -39.41
N THR A 569 32.81 -16.51 -38.11
CA THR A 569 34.01 -16.90 -37.36
C THR A 569 33.80 -18.24 -36.65
N GLU A 570 34.65 -19.21 -36.91
CA GLU A 570 34.61 -20.50 -36.24
C GLU A 570 35.32 -20.41 -34.88
N ILE A 571 34.54 -20.50 -33.80
CA ILE A 571 35.05 -20.54 -32.43
C ILE A 571 35.01 -21.97 -31.93
N ARG A 572 36.16 -22.49 -31.53
CA ARG A 572 36.31 -23.83 -30.94
C ARG A 572 36.67 -23.72 -29.47
N VAL A 573 35.95 -24.43 -28.63
CA VAL A 573 36.18 -24.47 -27.18
C VAL A 573 36.80 -25.83 -26.84
N ASP A 574 38.06 -25.85 -26.46
CA ASP A 574 38.78 -27.06 -26.06
C ASP A 574 39.37 -26.93 -24.65
N ALA A 575 39.16 -27.95 -23.81
CA ALA A 575 39.74 -27.99 -22.47
C ALA A 575 41.05 -28.79 -22.51
N LEU A 576 42.14 -28.14 -22.13
CA LEU A 576 43.47 -28.77 -22.06
C LEU A 576 43.68 -29.63 -20.80
N THR A 577 42.85 -29.42 -19.75
CA THR A 577 42.90 -30.18 -18.50
C THR A 577 41.48 -30.41 -17.97
N PRO A 578 41.21 -31.50 -17.21
CA PRO A 578 39.92 -31.70 -16.58
C PRO A 578 39.57 -30.50 -15.67
N ILE A 579 38.44 -29.87 -15.90
CA ILE A 579 37.96 -28.75 -15.08
C ILE A 579 37.15 -29.33 -13.91
N PRO A 580 37.45 -28.97 -12.66
CA PRO A 580 36.64 -29.41 -11.53
C PRO A 580 35.24 -28.83 -11.63
N ALA A 581 34.24 -29.52 -11.07
CA ALA A 581 32.87 -29.03 -11.02
C ALA A 581 32.82 -27.69 -10.26
N LEU A 582 32.45 -26.63 -10.97
CA LEU A 582 32.32 -25.28 -10.42
C LEU A 582 30.90 -25.02 -9.91
N PRO A 583 30.72 -24.18 -8.88
CA PRO A 583 29.39 -23.73 -8.48
C PRO A 583 28.67 -23.06 -9.64
N ALA A 584 27.37 -23.28 -9.75
CA ALA A 584 26.54 -22.74 -10.84
C ALA A 584 26.66 -21.20 -10.97
N ALA A 585 26.76 -20.46 -9.85
CA ALA A 585 27.02 -19.03 -9.86
C ALA A 585 28.33 -18.65 -10.55
N THR A 586 29.40 -19.39 -10.30
CA THR A 586 30.72 -19.14 -10.91
C THR A 586 30.71 -19.46 -12.41
N VAL A 587 29.99 -20.52 -12.82
CA VAL A 587 29.79 -20.86 -14.24
C VAL A 587 28.99 -19.77 -14.96
N HIS A 588 27.97 -19.23 -14.29
CA HIS A 588 27.18 -18.11 -14.81
C HIS A 588 28.02 -16.84 -14.99
N ASP A 589 28.81 -16.47 -13.97
CA ASP A 589 29.67 -15.29 -14.03
C ASP A 589 30.71 -15.40 -15.14
N LEU A 590 31.32 -16.57 -15.31
CA LEU A 590 32.30 -16.84 -16.38
C LEU A 590 31.66 -16.81 -17.77
N ARG A 591 30.42 -17.28 -17.90
CA ARG A 591 29.63 -17.19 -19.14
C ARG A 591 29.31 -15.75 -19.52
N MET A 592 29.08 -14.87 -18.55
CA MET A 592 28.81 -13.45 -18.79
C MET A 592 30.06 -12.66 -19.17
N ILE A 593 31.24 -13.16 -18.88
CA ILE A 593 32.53 -12.55 -19.21
C ILE A 593 33.01 -12.98 -20.60
N ALA A 594 32.67 -14.21 -21.03
CA ALA A 594 33.02 -14.78 -22.32
C ALA A 594 32.07 -14.31 -23.43
#